data_a879c725a9389ecb51d8d53db2f727bd
#
_entry.id   a879c725a9389ecb51d8d53db2f727bd
#
_cell.length_a   1.000
_cell.length_b   1.000
_cell.length_c   1.000
_cell.angle_alpha   90.00
_cell.angle_beta   90.00
_cell.angle_gamma   90.00
#
_symmetry.space_group_name_H-M   'P 1'
#
loop_
_entity.id
_entity.type
_entity.pdbx_description
1 polymer ?
#
loop_
_entity_poly.entity_id
_entity_poly.type
_entity_poly.pdbx_seq_one_letter_code
_entity_poly.pdbx_strand_id
1 'polypeptide(L)'
;MDNKKVKNAVATTYNSIDFKSRLEVSCYKKLETSGLSFSYEADCIILWEGKRVDNVIVYDLKNKRDKFLTQRKIGYKLQDMSYTPDFRVNYKDYEIYFDVKGHVNDVYPLKKKIFIQHLNNKSLNKKKKYMFFEPHTVKQMVQAIEIIKNL
;
A
#
# COMPACT_ATOMS: atom_id res chain seq x y z
N MET A 1 -3.72 -7.03 13.49
CA MET A 1 -2.67 -6.11 13.97
C MET A 1 -3.19 -4.70 13.76
N ASP A 2 -3.43 -3.98 14.85
CA ASP A 2 -3.75 -2.55 14.73
C ASP A 2 -2.52 -1.85 14.15
N ASN A 3 -2.67 -1.31 12.94
CA ASN A 3 -1.68 -0.42 12.37
C ASN A 3 -1.49 0.74 13.36
N LYS A 4 -0.29 0.88 13.91
CA LYS A 4 0.04 2.09 14.68
C LYS A 4 -0.35 3.29 13.83
N LYS A 5 -1.36 4.05 14.27
CA LYS A 5 -1.74 5.31 13.63
C LYS A 5 -0.47 6.12 13.42
N VAL A 6 -0.21 6.49 12.18
CA VAL A 6 0.91 7.38 11.86
C VAL A 6 0.72 8.65 12.69
N LYS A 7 1.67 8.96 13.56
CA LYS A 7 1.64 10.20 14.35
C LYS A 7 1.45 11.38 13.38
N ASN A 8 0.43 12.21 13.63
CA ASN A 8 0.08 13.42 12.87
C ASN A 8 -0.65 13.24 11.52
N ALA A 9 -1.09 12.04 11.14
CA ALA A 9 -2.01 11.89 10.04
C ALA A 9 -3.40 12.38 10.48
N VAL A 10 -3.89 13.44 9.84
CA VAL A 10 -5.23 13.98 10.07
C VAL A 10 -6.13 13.46 8.95
N ALA A 11 -7.07 12.58 9.31
CA ALA A 11 -8.11 12.14 8.38
C ALA A 11 -8.91 13.35 7.90
N THR A 12 -9.19 13.40 6.62
CA THR A 12 -9.87 14.54 5.98
C THR A 12 -10.84 14.02 4.93
N THR A 13 -12.07 14.52 4.92
CA THR A 13 -13.07 14.19 3.91
C THR A 13 -13.03 15.22 2.78
N TYR A 14 -13.05 14.75 1.53
CA TYR A 14 -13.16 15.57 0.32
C TYR A 14 -13.97 14.81 -0.73
N ASN A 15 -14.95 15.45 -1.37
CA ASN A 15 -15.88 14.84 -2.33
C ASN A 15 -16.50 13.52 -1.83
N SER A 16 -16.92 13.48 -0.56
CA SER A 16 -17.50 12.30 0.12
C SER A 16 -16.53 11.09 0.20
N ILE A 17 -15.24 11.31 0.01
CA ILE A 17 -14.18 10.31 0.17
C ILE A 17 -13.40 10.64 1.44
N ASP A 18 -13.20 9.65 2.30
CA ASP A 18 -12.40 9.77 3.51
C ASP A 18 -10.95 9.41 3.20
N PHE A 19 -10.06 10.38 3.36
CA PHE A 19 -8.62 10.23 3.17
C PHE A 19 -7.89 10.07 4.50
N LYS A 20 -6.85 9.27 4.52
CA LYS A 20 -6.02 9.02 5.71
C LYS A 20 -5.12 10.20 6.07
N SER A 21 -4.82 11.08 5.11
CA SER A 21 -3.95 12.25 5.31
C SER A 21 -4.33 13.43 4.43
N ARG A 22 -3.95 14.64 4.87
CA ARG A 22 -4.07 15.88 4.07
C ARG A 22 -3.22 15.84 2.81
N LEU A 23 -2.09 15.15 2.82
CA LEU A 23 -1.23 15.01 1.66
C LEU A 23 -1.93 14.19 0.57
N GLU A 24 -2.61 13.09 0.93
CA GLU A 24 -3.42 12.31 -0.01
C GLU A 24 -4.52 13.16 -0.66
N VAL A 25 -5.25 13.99 0.11
CA VAL A 25 -6.25 14.93 -0.45
C VAL A 25 -5.61 15.88 -1.45
N SER A 26 -4.44 16.44 -1.12
CA SER A 26 -3.74 17.37 -2.02
C SER A 26 -3.28 16.67 -3.31
N CYS A 27 -2.82 15.43 -3.21
CA CYS A 27 -2.45 14.59 -4.36
C CYS A 27 -3.67 14.21 -5.21
N TYR A 28 -4.79 13.84 -4.55
CA TYR A 28 -6.06 13.56 -5.23
C TYR A 28 -6.51 14.74 -6.10
N LYS A 29 -6.52 15.96 -5.54
CA LYS A 29 -6.87 17.19 -6.27
C LYS A 29 -5.97 17.43 -7.49
N LYS A 30 -4.69 17.08 -7.41
CA LYS A 30 -3.77 17.19 -8.56
C LYS A 30 -4.08 16.16 -9.65
N LEU A 31 -4.43 14.94 -9.28
CA LEU A 31 -4.91 13.93 -10.23
C LEU A 31 -6.24 14.34 -10.85
N GLU A 32 -7.20 14.80 -10.06
CA GLU A 32 -8.51 15.27 -10.53
C GLU A 32 -8.38 16.38 -11.59
N THR A 33 -7.52 17.38 -11.34
CA THR A 33 -7.27 18.49 -12.28
C THR A 33 -6.37 18.09 -13.45
N SER A 34 -5.72 16.95 -13.42
CA SER A 34 -4.80 16.51 -14.48
C SER A 34 -5.50 15.98 -15.73
N GLY A 35 -6.76 15.55 -15.61
CA GLY A 35 -7.51 14.87 -16.66
C GLY A 35 -7.13 13.39 -16.84
N LEU A 36 -6.27 12.83 -16.00
CA LEU A 36 -5.96 11.41 -16.01
C LEU A 36 -7.11 10.60 -15.38
N SER A 37 -7.40 9.43 -15.95
CA SER A 37 -8.34 8.47 -15.34
C SER A 37 -7.65 7.76 -14.18
N PHE A 38 -8.17 7.91 -12.97
CA PHE A 38 -7.60 7.34 -11.76
C PHE A 38 -8.65 6.83 -10.77
N SER A 39 -8.21 6.00 -9.83
CA SER A 39 -9.01 5.54 -8.69
C SER A 39 -8.21 5.65 -7.39
N TYR A 40 -8.90 5.90 -6.28
CA TYR A 40 -8.33 5.97 -4.94
C TYR A 40 -8.63 4.67 -4.19
N GLU A 41 -7.61 4.05 -3.59
CA GLU A 41 -7.68 2.80 -2.79
C GLU A 41 -8.52 1.67 -3.44
N ALA A 42 -8.54 1.60 -4.79
CA ALA A 42 -9.40 0.66 -5.51
C ALA A 42 -8.95 -0.81 -5.41
N ASP A 43 -7.66 -1.06 -5.14
CA ASP A 43 -7.07 -2.39 -5.21
C ASP A 43 -6.48 -2.81 -3.86
N CYS A 44 -7.03 -3.86 -3.26
CA CYS A 44 -6.38 -4.57 -2.17
C CYS A 44 -5.65 -5.79 -2.76
N ILE A 45 -4.34 -5.71 -2.85
CA ILE A 45 -3.50 -6.71 -3.52
C ILE A 45 -2.93 -7.67 -2.48
N ILE A 46 -3.21 -8.96 -2.63
CA ILE A 46 -2.61 -9.99 -1.79
C ILE A 46 -1.17 -10.21 -2.24
N LEU A 47 -0.21 -9.83 -1.43
CA LEU A 47 1.22 -10.01 -1.68
C LEU A 47 1.70 -11.39 -1.25
N TRP A 48 1.08 -11.95 -0.24
CA TRP A 48 1.36 -13.27 0.29
C TRP A 48 0.11 -13.87 0.89
N GLU A 49 -0.25 -15.07 0.42
CA GLU A 49 -1.41 -15.79 0.94
C GLU A 49 -1.06 -16.51 2.24
N GLY A 50 -1.86 -16.25 3.25
CA GLY A 50 -1.74 -16.94 4.52
C GLY A 50 -2.09 -18.41 4.40
N LYS A 51 -1.35 -19.24 5.12
CA LYS A 51 -1.54 -20.70 5.11
C LYS A 51 -1.76 -21.20 6.53
N ARG A 52 -2.46 -22.34 6.63
CA ARG A 52 -2.49 -23.09 7.87
C ARG A 52 -1.12 -23.75 8.09
N VAL A 53 -0.58 -23.61 9.28
CA VAL A 53 0.68 -24.23 9.70
C VAL A 53 0.42 -25.23 10.81
N ASP A 54 0.70 -26.50 10.55
CA ASP A 54 0.41 -27.60 11.47
C ASP A 54 1.69 -28.23 12.04
N ASN A 55 2.84 -28.04 11.38
CA ASN A 55 4.11 -28.69 11.73
C ASN A 55 5.09 -27.78 12.48
N VAL A 56 4.65 -26.58 12.87
CA VAL A 56 5.48 -25.64 13.64
C VAL A 56 4.79 -25.36 14.97
N ILE A 57 5.53 -25.55 16.05
CA ILE A 57 5.08 -25.15 17.38
C ILE A 57 5.66 -23.75 17.64
N VAL A 58 4.78 -22.80 17.91
CA VAL A 58 5.17 -21.43 18.25
C VAL A 58 4.83 -21.16 19.71
N TYR A 59 5.80 -20.62 20.42
CA TYR A 59 5.61 -20.09 21.77
C TYR A 59 5.67 -18.58 21.70
N ASP A 60 4.65 -17.92 22.23
CA ASP A 60 4.64 -16.47 22.33
C ASP A 60 3.99 -15.99 23.65
N LEU A 61 3.81 -14.70 23.78
CA LEU A 61 3.15 -14.09 24.94
C LEU A 61 1.65 -14.13 24.75
N LYS A 62 0.89 -14.60 25.77
CA LYS A 62 -0.56 -14.49 25.80
C LYS A 62 -0.99 -13.01 25.91
N ASN A 63 -0.25 -12.26 26.74
CA ASN A 63 -0.44 -10.82 26.90
C ASN A 63 0.89 -10.09 26.72
N LYS A 64 0.89 -8.87 26.22
CA LYS A 64 2.11 -8.06 26.00
C LYS A 64 2.92 -7.78 27.27
N ARG A 65 2.32 -7.96 28.45
CA ARG A 65 2.95 -7.75 29.76
C ARG A 65 3.51 -9.01 30.39
N ASP A 66 3.29 -10.17 29.77
CA ASP A 66 3.78 -11.45 30.31
C ASP A 66 5.32 -11.45 30.29
N LYS A 67 5.92 -11.91 31.39
CA LYS A 67 7.38 -12.04 31.51
C LYS A 67 7.92 -13.32 30.86
N PHE A 68 7.06 -14.30 30.63
CA PHE A 68 7.41 -15.63 30.11
C PHE A 68 6.52 -15.99 28.93
N LEU A 69 7.01 -16.86 28.05
CA LEU A 69 6.24 -17.40 26.95
C LEU A 69 5.13 -18.31 27.51
N THR A 70 3.91 -17.82 27.50
CA THR A 70 2.76 -18.47 28.14
C THR A 70 1.79 -19.10 27.16
N GLN A 71 1.93 -18.80 25.88
CA GLN A 71 1.05 -19.33 24.84
C GLN A 71 1.81 -20.26 23.89
N ARG A 72 1.33 -21.51 23.79
CA ARG A 72 1.78 -22.50 22.83
C ARG A 72 0.73 -22.61 21.72
N LYS A 73 1.14 -22.46 20.49
CA LYS A 73 0.27 -22.54 19.30
C LYS A 73 0.72 -23.67 18.40
N ILE A 74 -0.23 -24.54 18.01
CA ILE A 74 -0.07 -25.56 16.98
C ILE A 74 -1.28 -25.45 16.05
N GLY A 75 -1.08 -25.67 14.77
CA GLY A 75 -2.18 -25.71 13.83
C GLY A 75 -2.95 -24.39 13.73
N TYR A 76 -2.26 -23.28 13.52
CA TYR A 76 -2.89 -21.97 13.37
C TYR A 76 -2.78 -21.44 11.94
N LYS A 77 -3.71 -20.55 11.56
CA LYS A 77 -3.72 -19.91 10.25
C LYS A 77 -2.88 -18.62 10.30
N LEU A 78 -1.89 -18.52 9.44
CA LEU A 78 -1.21 -17.28 9.14
C LEU A 78 -2.14 -16.39 8.29
N GLN A 79 -2.20 -15.12 8.62
CA GLN A 79 -3.02 -14.14 7.88
C GLN A 79 -2.36 -13.74 6.57
N ASP A 80 -3.18 -13.37 5.60
CA ASP A 80 -2.72 -12.80 4.34
C ASP A 80 -1.92 -11.52 4.60
N MET A 81 -0.91 -11.29 3.78
CA MET A 81 -0.25 -9.99 3.71
C MET A 81 -0.74 -9.26 2.47
N SER A 82 -1.47 -8.18 2.68
CA SER A 82 -2.03 -7.35 1.62
C SER A 82 -1.36 -5.98 1.55
N TYR A 83 -1.52 -5.35 0.41
CA TYR A 83 -1.08 -3.99 0.12
C TYR A 83 -2.14 -3.25 -0.68
N THR A 84 -2.47 -2.03 -0.26
CA THR A 84 -3.41 -1.15 -0.94
C THR A 84 -2.67 0.13 -1.31
N PRO A 85 -2.30 0.31 -2.61
CA PRO A 85 -1.77 1.58 -3.09
C PRO A 85 -2.83 2.69 -2.95
N ASP A 86 -2.38 3.92 -2.70
CA ASP A 86 -3.31 5.04 -2.53
C ASP A 86 -4.04 5.38 -3.85
N PHE A 87 -3.32 5.39 -4.98
CA PHE A 87 -3.93 5.67 -6.28
C PHE A 87 -3.48 4.68 -7.35
N ARG A 88 -4.40 4.40 -8.29
CA ARG A 88 -4.11 3.72 -9.55
C ARG A 88 -4.52 4.61 -10.71
N VAL A 89 -3.63 4.77 -11.69
CA VAL A 89 -3.86 5.48 -12.95
C VAL A 89 -3.69 4.51 -14.10
N ASN A 90 -4.62 4.53 -15.06
CA ASN A 90 -4.47 3.83 -16.32
C ASN A 90 -4.20 4.86 -17.42
N TYR A 91 -3.06 4.73 -18.10
CA TYR A 91 -2.67 5.65 -19.16
C TYR A 91 -1.98 4.88 -20.29
N LYS A 92 -2.56 4.90 -21.48
CA LYS A 92 -2.11 4.10 -22.65
C LYS A 92 -1.99 2.60 -22.26
N ASP A 93 -0.84 2.00 -22.46
CA ASP A 93 -0.51 0.62 -22.09
C ASP A 93 0.06 0.47 -20.66
N TYR A 94 0.10 1.58 -19.90
CA TYR A 94 0.61 1.61 -18.53
C TYR A 94 -0.50 1.48 -17.48
N GLU A 95 -0.22 0.69 -16.45
CA GLU A 95 -0.94 0.67 -15.18
C GLU A 95 0.01 1.21 -14.10
N ILE A 96 -0.36 2.32 -13.49
CA ILE A 96 0.53 3.15 -12.69
C ILE A 96 -0.02 3.24 -11.29
N TYR A 97 0.83 2.96 -10.31
CA TYR A 97 0.46 3.00 -8.91
C TYR A 97 1.19 4.11 -8.17
N PHE A 98 0.47 4.74 -7.26
CA PHE A 98 1.01 5.75 -6.35
C PHE A 98 0.81 5.33 -4.91
N ASP A 99 1.80 5.59 -4.10
CA ASP A 99 1.73 5.47 -2.65
C ASP A 99 2.29 6.74 -2.01
N VAL A 100 1.39 7.58 -1.50
CA VAL A 100 1.73 8.91 -0.97
C VAL A 100 2.23 8.76 0.47
N LYS A 101 3.44 9.20 0.75
CA LYS A 101 4.08 8.99 2.06
C LYS A 101 4.49 10.30 2.72
N GLY A 102 3.76 10.67 3.78
CA GLY A 102 4.22 11.69 4.72
C GLY A 102 5.23 11.12 5.72
N HIS A 103 4.96 9.92 6.22
CA HIS A 103 5.83 9.19 7.16
C HIS A 103 5.83 7.70 6.82
N VAL A 104 6.99 7.06 6.88
CA VAL A 104 7.17 5.64 6.58
C VAL A 104 7.21 4.86 7.89
N ASN A 105 6.41 3.80 8.01
CA ASN A 105 6.49 2.84 9.12
C ASN A 105 7.47 1.70 8.81
N ASP A 106 7.88 0.95 9.83
CA ASP A 106 8.93 -0.08 9.72
C ASP A 106 8.57 -1.24 8.77
N VAL A 107 7.27 -1.51 8.57
CA VAL A 107 6.78 -2.62 7.73
C VAL A 107 6.67 -2.21 6.26
N TYR A 108 6.50 -0.94 5.98
CA TYR A 108 6.26 -0.42 4.63
C TYR A 108 7.39 -0.74 3.63
N PRO A 109 8.68 -0.57 3.95
CA PRO A 109 9.75 -0.88 3.01
C PRO A 109 9.73 -2.32 2.52
N LEU A 110 9.37 -3.27 3.39
CA LEU A 110 9.24 -4.68 3.03
C LEU A 110 8.04 -4.89 2.09
N LYS A 111 6.86 -4.37 2.45
CA LYS A 111 5.65 -4.46 1.61
C LYS A 111 5.88 -3.84 0.23
N LYS A 112 6.54 -2.68 0.16
CA LYS A 112 6.90 -2.02 -1.09
C LYS A 112 7.77 -2.91 -1.98
N LYS A 113 8.82 -3.53 -1.44
CA LYS A 113 9.68 -4.45 -2.20
C LYS A 113 8.90 -5.63 -2.79
N ILE A 114 8.05 -6.26 -1.98
CA ILE A 114 7.22 -7.38 -2.42
C ILE A 114 6.19 -6.93 -3.46
N PHE A 115 5.61 -5.73 -3.29
CA PHE A 115 4.69 -5.16 -4.27
C PHE A 115 5.36 -4.88 -5.62
N ILE A 116 6.55 -4.29 -5.64
CA ILE A 116 7.33 -4.07 -6.87
C ILE A 116 7.63 -5.40 -7.55
N GLN A 117 8.02 -6.44 -6.80
CA GLN A 117 8.23 -7.78 -7.33
C GLN A 117 6.94 -8.37 -7.91
N HIS A 118 5.79 -8.15 -7.26
CA HIS A 118 4.48 -8.56 -7.76
C HIS A 118 4.16 -7.89 -9.10
N LEU A 119 4.39 -6.59 -9.24
CA LEU A 119 4.21 -5.86 -10.50
C LEU A 119 5.14 -6.38 -11.61
N ASN A 120 6.40 -6.66 -11.28
CA ASN A 120 7.35 -7.27 -12.20
C ASN A 120 6.84 -8.62 -12.73
N ASN A 121 6.37 -9.49 -11.85
CA ASN A 121 5.83 -10.80 -12.24
C ASN A 121 4.56 -10.67 -13.11
N LYS A 122 3.71 -9.68 -12.80
CA LYS A 122 2.54 -9.36 -13.64
C LYS A 122 2.95 -8.91 -15.04
N SER A 123 4.01 -8.11 -15.17
CA SER A 123 4.47 -7.59 -16.46
C SER A 123 4.97 -8.70 -17.38
N LEU A 124 5.57 -9.75 -16.82
CA LEU A 124 6.04 -10.92 -17.60
C LEU A 124 4.88 -11.71 -18.23
N ASN A 125 3.71 -11.70 -17.61
CA ASN A 125 2.53 -12.48 -18.01
C ASN A 125 1.50 -11.66 -18.80
N LYS A 126 1.64 -10.34 -18.88
CA LYS A 126 0.69 -9.43 -19.54
C LYS A 126 1.44 -8.42 -20.39
N LYS A 127 0.86 -8.02 -21.53
CA LYS A 127 1.39 -6.93 -22.39
C LYS A 127 1.23 -5.53 -21.78
N LYS A 128 1.03 -5.41 -20.46
CA LYS A 128 0.93 -4.14 -19.75
C LYS A 128 2.27 -3.78 -19.12
N LYS A 129 2.58 -2.50 -19.17
CA LYS A 129 3.72 -1.90 -18.47
C LYS A 129 3.26 -1.38 -17.11
N TYR A 130 4.10 -1.49 -16.11
CA TYR A 130 3.80 -1.06 -14.75
C TYR A 130 4.77 0.04 -14.32
N MET A 131 4.24 1.04 -13.60
CA MET A 131 5.03 2.08 -12.95
C MET A 131 4.60 2.22 -11.50
N PHE A 132 5.52 2.63 -10.66
CA PHE A 132 5.26 2.92 -9.26
C PHE A 132 5.92 4.24 -8.87
N PHE A 133 5.13 5.13 -8.25
CA PHE A 133 5.58 6.40 -7.72
C PHE A 133 5.33 6.49 -6.22
N GLU A 134 6.28 7.06 -5.49
CA GLU A 134 6.18 7.32 -4.06
C GLU A 134 6.41 8.81 -3.78
N PRO A 135 5.38 9.66 -4.02
CA PRO A 135 5.51 11.07 -3.73
C PRO A 135 5.42 11.34 -2.23
N HIS A 136 6.36 12.12 -1.72
CA HIS A 136 6.39 12.64 -0.35
C HIS A 136 5.90 14.09 -0.26
N THR A 137 5.72 14.74 -1.40
CA THR A 137 5.25 16.13 -1.50
C THR A 137 4.31 16.30 -2.68
N VAL A 138 3.49 17.35 -2.63
CA VAL A 138 2.62 17.72 -3.76
C VAL A 138 3.44 18.04 -5.02
N LYS A 139 4.62 18.63 -4.88
CA LYS A 139 5.52 18.91 -6.04
C LYS A 139 5.94 17.62 -6.73
N GLN A 140 6.31 16.59 -5.97
CA GLN A 140 6.66 15.28 -6.53
C GLN A 140 5.47 14.61 -7.21
N MET A 141 4.25 14.80 -6.69
CA MET A 141 3.03 14.33 -7.35
C MET A 141 2.81 15.02 -8.71
N VAL A 142 2.98 16.35 -8.78
CA VAL A 142 2.89 17.10 -10.04
C VAL A 142 3.93 16.61 -11.03
N GLN A 143 5.18 16.42 -10.60
CA GLN A 143 6.24 15.87 -11.44
C GLN A 143 5.89 14.47 -11.98
N ALA A 144 5.35 13.59 -11.15
CA ALA A 144 4.93 12.26 -11.58
C ALA A 144 3.79 12.33 -12.64
N ILE A 145 2.83 13.24 -12.48
CA ILE A 145 1.76 13.48 -13.46
C ILE A 145 2.36 13.96 -14.80
N GLU A 146 3.34 14.85 -14.76
CA GLU A 146 4.04 15.33 -15.96
C GLU A 146 4.78 14.20 -16.67
N ILE A 147 5.48 13.34 -15.91
CA ILE A 147 6.15 12.14 -16.46
C ILE A 147 5.13 11.26 -17.18
N ILE A 148 3.97 11.01 -16.59
CA ILE A 148 2.92 10.17 -17.18
C ILE A 148 2.39 10.79 -18.48
N LYS A 149 2.14 12.09 -18.50
CA LYS A 149 1.62 12.77 -19.69
C LYS A 149 2.59 12.79 -20.87
N ASN A 150 3.88 12.63 -20.59
CA ASN A 150 4.94 12.57 -21.60
C ASN A 150 5.30 11.14 -22.07
N LEU A 151 4.58 10.10 -21.57
CA LEU A 151 4.70 8.74 -22.08
C LEU A 151 4.03 8.64 -23.46
#